data_c89981586208ba9d93241269ee9ae829
#
_entry.id   c89981586208ba9d93241269ee9ae829
#
_cell.length_a   1.000
_cell.length_b   1.000
_cell.length_c   1.000
_cell.angle_alpha   90.00
_cell.angle_beta   90.00
_cell.angle_gamma   90.00
#
_symmetry.space_group_name_H-M   'P 1'
#
loop_
_entity.id
_entity.type
_entity.pdbx_description
1 polymer ?
#
loop_
_entity_poly.entity_id
_entity_poly.type
_entity_poly.pdbx_seq_one_letter_code
_entity_poly.pdbx_strand_id
1 'polypeptide(L)'
;MMHTEDGSAWEVALASSQQNKHTELTPGAPGLGKSVLINALSEIQIASAQKNLPFIAYIDKGFSAQGLVQLIRDSLPEQRKDEAVGIILSNDPDHTRNLFDVMYGARKPVTPEKNFMVSVLCALCVDTGTGQPCNPGDTRQIISSLVDLAFREYGENNPRLYRAGTEPLVDLALEESGIAEQHDAGWWNAATWFEIRDMLHIAGNIPAAQRAHYQAMPLLAEMSALLGQPSIRDVFGTVQRDNSEERLLDYIRRALDQGHSDYPMMSGCTRFMLSPDTRVVAVDLNNVAGDKTPAGRLRTGIMYLLAGQIAGEDFVLPQYQEEIRKNLDPRYHEVIFRRIEQLDQEVKTKVYDELHNAKGINFIWEALDTQELEQRKFGIRTVLS
;
A
#
# COMPACT_ATOMS: atom_id res chain seq x y z
N MET A 1 -31.98 4.24 -12.14
CA MET A 1 -32.05 5.47 -12.96
C MET A 1 -31.99 6.63 -11.99
N MET A 2 -31.07 7.55 -12.16
CA MET A 2 -30.98 8.76 -11.35
C MET A 2 -31.84 9.85 -11.97
N HIS A 3 -32.25 10.84 -11.20
CA HIS A 3 -33.03 11.97 -11.66
C HIS A 3 -32.34 13.28 -11.26
N THR A 4 -32.40 14.26 -12.12
CA THR A 4 -32.04 15.66 -11.84
C THR A 4 -33.07 16.32 -10.94
N GLU A 5 -32.77 17.53 -10.40
CA GLU A 5 -33.71 18.27 -9.55
C GLU A 5 -35.07 18.54 -10.22
N ASP A 6 -35.09 18.66 -11.55
CA ASP A 6 -36.32 18.85 -12.34
C ASP A 6 -37.07 17.54 -12.65
N GLY A 7 -36.59 16.40 -12.11
CA GLY A 7 -37.17 15.08 -12.30
C GLY A 7 -36.81 14.39 -13.62
N SER A 8 -35.94 14.97 -14.44
CA SER A 8 -35.48 14.36 -15.69
C SER A 8 -34.62 13.13 -15.39
N ALA A 9 -34.78 12.06 -16.18
CA ALA A 9 -33.97 10.88 -16.05
C ALA A 9 -32.50 11.17 -16.41
N TRP A 10 -31.59 10.78 -15.52
CA TRP A 10 -30.15 10.89 -15.76
C TRP A 10 -29.55 9.50 -15.97
N GLU A 11 -28.96 9.31 -17.14
CA GLU A 11 -28.23 8.08 -17.43
C GLU A 11 -26.81 8.16 -16.84
N VAL A 12 -26.49 7.23 -15.95
CA VAL A 12 -25.13 7.07 -15.38
C VAL A 12 -24.49 5.85 -16.01
N ALA A 13 -23.59 6.07 -16.93
CA ALA A 13 -22.83 5.02 -17.58
C ALA A 13 -21.46 4.86 -16.89
N LEU A 14 -21.39 4.07 -15.80
CA LEU A 14 -20.22 3.91 -14.94
C LEU A 14 -19.00 3.26 -15.62
N ALA A 15 -19.18 2.62 -16.78
CA ALA A 15 -18.13 1.93 -17.52
C ALA A 15 -18.16 2.33 -19.00
N SER A 16 -18.58 3.53 -19.34
CA SER A 16 -18.63 4.02 -20.72
C SER A 16 -17.20 4.16 -21.28
N SER A 17 -16.97 3.63 -22.47
CA SER A 17 -15.72 3.86 -23.21
C SER A 17 -15.42 5.34 -23.50
N GLN A 18 -16.43 6.21 -23.35
CA GLN A 18 -16.29 7.66 -23.45
C GLN A 18 -15.80 8.33 -22.16
N GLN A 19 -15.80 7.61 -21.03
CA GLN A 19 -15.42 8.09 -19.71
C GLN A 19 -14.24 7.33 -19.10
N ASN A 20 -13.22 7.08 -19.89
CA ASN A 20 -12.07 6.28 -19.47
C ASN A 20 -11.28 6.85 -18.27
N LYS A 21 -11.56 8.10 -17.84
CA LYS A 21 -10.77 8.80 -16.82
C LYS A 21 -11.67 9.80 -16.10
N HIS A 22 -12.16 9.47 -14.91
CA HIS A 22 -12.90 10.47 -14.13
C HIS A 22 -12.69 10.32 -12.63
N THR A 23 -12.67 11.44 -11.95
CA THR A 23 -12.85 11.53 -10.50
C THR A 23 -14.29 11.93 -10.27
N GLU A 24 -14.96 11.18 -9.44
CA GLU A 24 -16.31 11.43 -8.99
C GLU A 24 -16.26 12.07 -7.61
N LEU A 25 -16.91 13.22 -7.47
CA LEU A 25 -17.10 13.88 -6.19
C LEU A 25 -18.55 13.69 -5.76
N THR A 26 -18.76 13.12 -4.58
CA THR A 26 -20.09 12.93 -3.99
C THR A 26 -20.25 13.86 -2.78
N PRO A 27 -20.48 15.17 -2.99
CA PRO A 27 -20.64 16.11 -1.89
C PRO A 27 -21.99 15.93 -1.21
N GLY A 28 -22.04 16.13 0.09
CA GLY A 28 -23.28 16.08 0.87
C GLY A 28 -23.00 16.15 2.37
N ALA A 29 -23.97 16.71 3.11
CA ALA A 29 -23.89 16.71 4.56
C ALA A 29 -23.98 15.27 5.13
N PRO A 30 -23.49 15.01 6.34
CA PRO A 30 -23.70 13.73 7.01
C PRO A 30 -25.18 13.33 7.04
N GLY A 31 -25.47 12.06 6.79
CA GLY A 31 -26.84 11.52 6.80
C GLY A 31 -27.66 11.72 5.51
N LEU A 32 -27.12 12.36 4.46
CA LEU A 32 -27.82 12.54 3.18
C LEU A 32 -27.68 11.34 2.20
N GLY A 33 -27.19 10.20 2.67
CA GLY A 33 -27.16 8.98 1.87
C GLY A 33 -25.95 8.86 0.91
N LYS A 34 -24.86 9.63 1.12
CA LYS A 34 -23.64 9.55 0.29
C LYS A 34 -23.11 8.12 0.17
N SER A 35 -22.84 7.47 1.29
CA SER A 35 -22.31 6.09 1.30
C SER A 35 -23.29 5.09 0.69
N VAL A 36 -24.61 5.31 0.84
CA VAL A 36 -25.65 4.50 0.18
C VAL A 36 -25.56 4.66 -1.35
N LEU A 37 -25.39 5.90 -1.83
CA LEU A 37 -25.21 6.16 -3.26
C LEU A 37 -23.94 5.48 -3.79
N ILE A 38 -22.81 5.62 -3.09
CA ILE A 38 -21.52 5.01 -3.48
C ILE A 38 -21.65 3.49 -3.53
N ASN A 39 -22.27 2.88 -2.53
CA ASN A 39 -22.53 1.44 -2.51
C ASN A 39 -23.41 1.01 -3.69
N ALA A 40 -24.51 1.74 -3.96
CA ALA A 40 -25.38 1.44 -5.09
C ALA A 40 -24.64 1.54 -6.45
N LEU A 41 -23.75 2.52 -6.62
CA LEU A 41 -22.93 2.64 -7.82
C LEU A 41 -21.92 1.50 -7.93
N SER A 42 -21.32 1.07 -6.82
CA SER A 42 -20.43 -0.08 -6.77
C SER A 42 -21.18 -1.39 -7.09
N GLU A 43 -22.39 -1.58 -6.55
CA GLU A 43 -23.26 -2.71 -6.88
C GLU A 43 -23.64 -2.74 -8.37
N ILE A 44 -23.97 -1.59 -8.97
CA ILE A 44 -24.25 -1.48 -10.42
C ILE A 44 -23.01 -1.88 -11.23
N GLN A 45 -21.82 -1.44 -10.83
CA GLN A 45 -20.57 -1.79 -11.48
C GLN A 45 -20.33 -3.30 -11.41
N ILE A 46 -20.54 -3.92 -10.25
CA ILE A 46 -20.39 -5.35 -10.03
C ILE A 46 -21.43 -6.14 -10.85
N ALA A 47 -22.68 -5.72 -10.82
CA ALA A 47 -23.77 -6.37 -11.56
C ALA A 47 -23.60 -6.25 -13.09
N SER A 48 -22.92 -5.21 -13.56
CA SER A 48 -22.61 -4.99 -14.97
C SER A 48 -21.42 -5.81 -15.47
N ALA A 49 -20.63 -6.37 -14.56
CA ALA A 49 -19.49 -7.20 -14.88
C ALA A 49 -19.97 -8.58 -15.38
N GLN A 50 -19.49 -8.99 -16.56
CA GLN A 50 -20.02 -10.20 -17.23
C GLN A 50 -19.45 -11.51 -16.66
N LYS A 51 -18.17 -11.53 -16.30
CA LYS A 51 -17.45 -12.77 -15.94
C LYS A 51 -16.75 -12.69 -14.59
N ASN A 52 -16.03 -11.62 -14.37
CA ASN A 52 -15.21 -11.42 -13.19
C ASN A 52 -15.68 -10.20 -12.41
N LEU A 53 -15.49 -10.20 -11.10
CA LEU A 53 -15.68 -8.98 -10.32
C LEU A 53 -14.73 -7.88 -10.81
N PRO A 54 -15.15 -6.60 -10.85
CA PRO A 54 -14.24 -5.49 -11.09
C PRO A 54 -13.26 -5.34 -9.92
N PHE A 55 -12.15 -4.64 -10.13
CA PHE A 55 -11.24 -4.30 -9.05
C PHE A 55 -11.75 -3.07 -8.29
N ILE A 56 -12.08 -3.22 -7.01
CA ILE A 56 -12.59 -2.14 -6.15
C ILE A 56 -11.77 -2.09 -4.86
N ALA A 57 -11.12 -0.94 -4.62
CA ALA A 57 -10.49 -0.58 -3.35
C ALA A 57 -11.39 0.45 -2.65
N TYR A 58 -12.05 0.08 -1.57
CA TYR A 58 -12.98 0.94 -0.82
C TYR A 58 -12.39 1.24 0.56
N ILE A 59 -12.00 2.48 0.78
CA ILE A 59 -11.45 2.97 2.04
C ILE A 59 -12.52 3.82 2.73
N ASP A 60 -12.95 3.41 3.93
CA ASP A 60 -14.02 4.04 4.67
C ASP A 60 -13.64 4.21 6.14
N LYS A 61 -14.16 5.24 6.78
CA LYS A 61 -14.16 5.40 8.22
C LYS A 61 -15.55 5.02 8.77
N GLY A 62 -15.93 3.76 8.62
CA GLY A 62 -17.25 3.27 9.03
C GLY A 62 -17.54 1.87 8.49
N PHE A 63 -18.76 1.42 8.71
CA PHE A 63 -19.16 0.04 8.41
C PHE A 63 -19.83 -0.16 7.04
N SER A 64 -20.02 0.92 6.27
CA SER A 64 -20.82 0.85 5.03
C SER A 64 -20.15 -0.03 3.97
N ALA A 65 -18.84 0.08 3.80
CA ALA A 65 -18.05 -0.72 2.87
C ALA A 65 -18.02 -2.21 3.25
N GLN A 66 -18.02 -2.54 4.54
CA GLN A 66 -18.06 -3.93 5.03
C GLN A 66 -19.38 -4.61 4.66
N GLY A 67 -20.51 -3.88 4.71
CA GLY A 67 -21.82 -4.37 4.27
C GLY A 67 -21.84 -4.75 2.80
N LEU A 68 -21.22 -3.95 1.94
CA LEU A 68 -21.07 -4.24 0.51
C LEU A 68 -20.26 -5.53 0.28
N VAL A 69 -19.11 -5.67 0.95
CA VAL A 69 -18.28 -6.88 0.86
C VAL A 69 -19.05 -8.11 1.30
N GLN A 70 -19.79 -8.04 2.42
CA GLN A 70 -20.58 -9.18 2.90
C GLN A 70 -21.66 -9.58 1.88
N LEU A 71 -22.37 -8.62 1.29
CA LEU A 71 -23.35 -8.86 0.23
C LEU A 71 -22.75 -9.58 -0.97
N ILE A 72 -21.55 -9.14 -1.41
CA ILE A 72 -20.83 -9.78 -2.51
C ILE A 72 -20.47 -11.21 -2.15
N ARG A 73 -19.87 -11.44 -0.98
CA ARG A 73 -19.48 -12.78 -0.50
C ARG A 73 -20.65 -13.75 -0.41
N ASP A 74 -21.81 -13.27 0.07
CA ASP A 74 -23.02 -14.08 0.17
C ASP A 74 -23.60 -14.45 -1.21
N SER A 75 -23.29 -13.65 -2.23
CA SER A 75 -23.73 -13.88 -3.61
C SER A 75 -22.75 -14.75 -4.42
N LEU A 76 -21.53 -14.98 -3.92
CA LEU A 76 -20.50 -15.75 -4.61
C LEU A 76 -20.50 -17.24 -4.18
N PRO A 77 -20.12 -18.17 -5.09
CA PRO A 77 -19.80 -19.54 -4.72
C PRO A 77 -18.66 -19.60 -3.70
N GLU A 78 -18.61 -20.64 -2.87
CA GLU A 78 -17.61 -20.78 -1.80
C GLU A 78 -16.17 -20.59 -2.28
N GLN A 79 -15.81 -21.14 -3.46
CA GLN A 79 -14.48 -21.09 -4.04
C GLN A 79 -14.06 -19.67 -4.49
N ARG A 80 -15.01 -18.74 -4.60
CA ARG A 80 -14.78 -17.36 -5.05
C ARG A 80 -14.94 -16.33 -3.94
N LYS A 81 -15.25 -16.73 -2.72
CA LYS A 81 -15.48 -15.80 -1.61
C LYS A 81 -14.26 -14.95 -1.27
N ASP A 82 -13.04 -15.45 -1.53
CA ASP A 82 -11.80 -14.72 -1.31
C ASP A 82 -11.54 -13.59 -2.34
N GLU A 83 -12.37 -13.53 -3.39
CA GLU A 83 -12.35 -12.38 -4.31
C GLU A 83 -12.85 -11.08 -3.65
N ALA A 84 -13.59 -11.15 -2.54
CA ALA A 84 -14.07 -9.99 -1.80
C ALA A 84 -13.68 -10.09 -0.32
N VAL A 85 -12.92 -9.11 0.18
CA VAL A 85 -12.34 -9.10 1.53
C VAL A 85 -12.64 -7.78 2.23
N GLY A 86 -13.15 -7.89 3.46
CA GLY A 86 -13.29 -6.77 4.38
C GLY A 86 -12.20 -6.79 5.44
N ILE A 87 -11.51 -5.68 5.60
CA ILE A 87 -10.41 -5.49 6.54
C ILE A 87 -10.81 -4.44 7.56
N ILE A 88 -10.74 -4.76 8.82
CA ILE A 88 -10.77 -3.78 9.91
C ILE A 88 -9.33 -3.48 10.27
N LEU A 89 -8.86 -2.29 9.93
CA LEU A 89 -7.47 -1.93 10.17
C LEU A 89 -7.20 -1.81 11.66
N SER A 90 -6.12 -2.40 12.12
CA SER A 90 -5.66 -2.34 13.51
C SER A 90 -4.22 -1.84 13.55
N ASN A 91 -3.92 -0.95 14.50
CA ASN A 91 -2.57 -0.42 14.69
C ASN A 91 -1.84 -1.22 15.77
N ASP A 92 -1.67 -2.51 15.53
CA ASP A 92 -0.96 -3.41 16.44
C ASP A 92 0.09 -4.26 15.71
N PRO A 93 1.09 -4.81 16.45
CA PRO A 93 2.18 -5.57 15.86
C PRO A 93 1.78 -6.96 15.32
N ASP A 94 0.57 -7.46 15.63
CA ASP A 94 0.10 -8.76 15.17
C ASP A 94 -0.53 -8.67 13.77
N HIS A 95 -0.89 -7.46 13.34
CA HIS A 95 -1.51 -7.17 12.04
C HIS A 95 -0.61 -6.27 11.18
N THR A 96 0.69 -6.57 11.12
CA THR A 96 1.64 -5.74 10.40
C THR A 96 1.52 -5.87 8.89
N ARG A 97 1.64 -4.71 8.22
CA ARG A 97 1.93 -4.56 6.81
C ARG A 97 3.13 -3.63 6.67
N ASN A 98 4.28 -4.18 6.30
CA ASN A 98 5.52 -3.42 6.21
C ASN A 98 5.41 -2.28 5.18
N LEU A 99 5.83 -1.08 5.58
CA LEU A 99 5.87 0.08 4.70
C LEU A 99 6.77 -0.13 3.47
N PHE A 100 7.81 -0.95 3.62
CA PHE A 100 8.83 -1.21 2.60
C PHE A 100 8.57 -2.48 1.79
N ASP A 101 7.37 -3.04 1.84
CA ASP A 101 7.03 -4.13 0.94
C ASP A 101 7.07 -3.65 -0.50
N VAL A 102 7.62 -4.51 -1.36
CA VAL A 102 7.65 -4.30 -2.81
C VAL A 102 7.03 -5.50 -3.51
N MET A 103 6.74 -5.33 -4.77
CA MET A 103 6.18 -6.36 -5.64
C MET A 103 6.94 -7.69 -5.50
N TYR A 104 6.18 -8.78 -5.43
CA TYR A 104 6.73 -10.12 -5.30
C TYR A 104 7.81 -10.43 -6.33
N GLY A 105 8.94 -10.91 -5.85
CA GLY A 105 10.12 -11.21 -6.66
C GLY A 105 11.12 -10.04 -6.79
N ALA A 106 10.68 -8.80 -6.58
CA ALA A 106 11.56 -7.64 -6.64
C ALA A 106 12.53 -7.57 -5.44
N ARG A 107 13.66 -6.90 -5.62
CA ARG A 107 14.63 -6.56 -4.55
C ARG A 107 14.70 -5.06 -4.28
N LYS A 108 14.03 -4.26 -5.10
CA LYS A 108 13.92 -2.81 -4.99
C LYS A 108 12.56 -2.35 -5.48
N PRO A 109 12.06 -1.22 -5.01
CA PRO A 109 10.76 -0.72 -5.40
C PRO A 109 10.75 -0.26 -6.86
N VAL A 110 9.60 -0.43 -7.52
CA VAL A 110 9.28 0.33 -8.72
C VAL A 110 8.86 1.76 -8.35
N THR A 111 8.83 2.64 -9.34
CA THR A 111 8.57 4.07 -9.12
C THR A 111 7.36 4.37 -8.24
N PRO A 112 6.15 3.78 -8.45
CA PRO A 112 4.99 4.06 -7.60
C PRO A 112 5.16 3.59 -6.16
N GLU A 113 5.78 2.43 -5.93
CA GLU A 113 6.07 1.92 -4.59
C GLU A 113 7.03 2.85 -3.84
N LYS A 114 8.11 3.30 -4.52
CA LYS A 114 9.03 4.28 -3.94
C LYS A 114 8.34 5.59 -3.60
N ASN A 115 7.50 6.11 -4.51
CA ASN A 115 6.76 7.34 -4.28
C ASN A 115 5.82 7.24 -3.07
N PHE A 116 5.15 6.09 -2.91
CA PHE A 116 4.32 5.81 -1.75
C PHE A 116 5.15 5.81 -0.45
N MET A 117 6.25 5.06 -0.38
CA MET A 117 7.15 5.02 0.78
C MET A 117 7.64 6.42 1.17
N VAL A 118 8.11 7.18 0.18
CA VAL A 118 8.55 8.57 0.38
C VAL A 118 7.41 9.44 0.92
N SER A 119 6.20 9.29 0.41
CA SER A 119 5.05 10.08 0.88
C SER A 119 4.69 9.76 2.33
N VAL A 120 4.65 8.48 2.72
CA VAL A 120 4.36 8.10 4.11
C VAL A 120 5.48 8.57 5.06
N LEU A 121 6.75 8.37 4.70
CA LEU A 121 7.89 8.82 5.52
C LEU A 121 7.93 10.36 5.67
N CYS A 122 7.62 11.10 4.61
CA CYS A 122 7.47 12.55 4.68
C CYS A 122 6.26 12.96 5.56
N ALA A 123 5.17 12.19 5.54
CA ALA A 123 4.02 12.43 6.40
C ALA A 123 4.38 12.30 7.89
N LEU A 124 5.29 11.39 8.25
CA LEU A 124 5.82 11.30 9.62
C LEU A 124 6.60 12.56 10.04
N CYS A 125 7.16 13.30 9.08
CA CYS A 125 7.91 14.54 9.28
C CYS A 125 7.03 15.80 9.19
N VAL A 126 5.69 15.68 9.15
CA VAL A 126 4.79 16.84 9.07
C VAL A 126 4.72 17.58 10.39
N ASP A 127 4.97 18.88 10.34
CA ASP A 127 4.62 19.79 11.41
C ASP A 127 3.11 20.07 11.38
N THR A 128 2.40 19.65 12.41
CA THR A 128 0.93 19.78 12.47
C THR A 128 0.46 21.22 12.56
N GLY A 129 1.35 22.18 12.88
CA GLY A 129 1.04 23.61 12.88
C GLY A 129 0.96 24.20 11.47
N THR A 130 1.79 23.69 10.55
CA THR A 130 1.84 24.14 9.15
C THR A 130 1.09 23.22 8.19
N GLY A 131 0.89 21.94 8.57
CA GLY A 131 0.34 20.88 7.73
C GLY A 131 1.28 20.41 6.61
N GLN A 132 2.57 20.77 6.70
CA GLN A 132 3.63 20.41 5.75
C GLN A 132 4.85 19.81 6.50
N PRO A 133 5.67 18.96 5.86
CA PRO A 133 6.96 18.56 6.41
C PRO A 133 7.85 19.80 6.64
N CYS A 134 8.68 19.75 7.67
CA CYS A 134 9.72 20.78 7.83
C CYS A 134 10.66 20.73 6.63
N ASN A 135 11.09 21.90 6.11
CA ASN A 135 11.95 21.98 4.90
C ASN A 135 11.46 21.02 3.80
N PRO A 136 10.28 21.20 3.18
CA PRO A 136 9.63 20.16 2.38
C PRO A 136 10.51 19.59 1.27
N GLY A 137 11.29 20.43 0.59
CA GLY A 137 12.20 20.05 -0.50
C GLY A 137 13.33 19.14 0.00
N ASP A 138 14.06 19.59 1.03
CA ASP A 138 15.19 18.87 1.59
C ASP A 138 14.72 17.57 2.26
N THR A 139 13.63 17.61 3.03
CA THR A 139 13.05 16.44 3.67
C THR A 139 12.70 15.37 2.64
N ARG A 140 12.01 15.75 1.55
CA ARG A 140 11.68 14.79 0.48
C ARG A 140 12.92 14.20 -0.17
N GLN A 141 13.96 15.00 -0.39
CA GLN A 141 15.22 14.54 -1.00
C GLN A 141 15.98 13.59 -0.06
N ILE A 142 16.07 13.92 1.22
CA ILE A 142 16.69 13.07 2.25
C ILE A 142 15.93 11.73 2.34
N ILE A 143 14.61 11.76 2.44
CA ILE A 143 13.77 10.56 2.54
C ILE A 143 13.89 9.70 1.28
N SER A 144 13.87 10.31 0.09
CA SER A 144 14.06 9.56 -1.17
C SER A 144 15.41 8.87 -1.23
N SER A 145 16.48 9.56 -0.80
CA SER A 145 17.83 8.98 -0.72
C SER A 145 17.94 7.88 0.33
N LEU A 146 17.21 8.04 1.45
CA LEU A 146 17.13 7.04 2.52
C LEU A 146 16.46 5.75 2.05
N VAL A 147 15.36 5.85 1.30
CA VAL A 147 14.69 4.67 0.70
C VAL A 147 15.63 3.95 -0.27
N ASP A 148 16.31 4.68 -1.18
CA ASP A 148 17.27 4.07 -2.09
C ASP A 148 18.42 3.37 -1.35
N LEU A 149 18.90 3.99 -0.28
CA LEU A 149 19.97 3.42 0.55
C LEU A 149 19.50 2.15 1.27
N ALA A 150 18.29 2.15 1.81
CA ALA A 150 17.72 0.99 2.50
C ALA A 150 17.63 -0.23 1.58
N PHE A 151 17.10 -0.06 0.37
CA PHE A 151 17.01 -1.18 -0.58
C PHE A 151 18.37 -1.61 -1.13
N ARG A 152 19.34 -0.71 -1.24
CA ARG A 152 20.73 -1.09 -1.56
C ARG A 152 21.36 -1.87 -0.43
N GLU A 153 21.17 -1.45 0.80
CA GLU A 153 21.75 -2.11 1.96
C GLU A 153 21.15 -3.50 2.17
N TYR A 154 19.84 -3.60 2.28
CA TYR A 154 19.15 -4.88 2.59
C TYR A 154 18.81 -5.72 1.36
N GLY A 155 18.79 -5.13 0.18
CA GLY A 155 18.55 -5.85 -1.07
C GLY A 155 19.80 -6.42 -1.74
N GLU A 156 20.95 -5.73 -1.58
CA GLU A 156 22.19 -6.04 -2.32
C GLU A 156 23.38 -6.30 -1.41
N ASN A 157 23.72 -5.36 -0.48
CA ASN A 157 24.98 -5.41 0.28
C ASN A 157 24.93 -6.41 1.45
N ASN A 158 23.89 -6.33 2.27
CA ASN A 158 23.70 -7.11 3.50
C ASN A 158 22.27 -7.69 3.57
N PRO A 159 21.88 -8.60 2.67
CA PRO A 159 20.55 -9.21 2.68
C PRO A 159 20.29 -9.91 4.02
N ARG A 160 19.03 -9.87 4.46
CA ARG A 160 18.64 -10.54 5.71
C ARG A 160 18.85 -12.02 5.62
N LEU A 161 19.56 -12.56 6.60
CA LEU A 161 19.78 -14.01 6.73
C LEU A 161 18.47 -14.70 7.15
N TYR A 162 18.20 -15.82 6.55
CA TYR A 162 17.16 -16.73 7.01
C TYR A 162 17.47 -17.23 8.42
N ARG A 163 16.43 -17.37 9.23
CA ARG A 163 16.49 -17.97 10.56
C ARG A 163 15.27 -18.86 10.75
N ALA A 164 15.51 -20.15 10.89
CA ALA A 164 14.44 -21.12 11.19
C ALA A 164 13.67 -20.71 12.44
N GLY A 165 12.37 -20.93 12.45
CA GLY A 165 11.44 -20.52 13.50
C GLY A 165 10.92 -19.09 13.38
N THR A 166 11.42 -18.28 12.44
CA THR A 166 10.92 -16.91 12.22
C THR A 166 9.57 -16.91 11.51
N GLU A 167 9.40 -17.76 10.49
CA GLU A 167 8.16 -17.91 9.72
C GLU A 167 7.85 -19.42 9.57
N PRO A 168 7.06 -20.00 10.49
CA PRO A 168 6.82 -21.44 10.53
C PRO A 168 6.24 -22.05 9.26
N LEU A 169 5.45 -21.27 8.50
CA LEU A 169 4.89 -21.75 7.23
C LEU A 169 5.94 -21.86 6.14
N VAL A 170 6.98 -21.05 6.18
CA VAL A 170 8.15 -21.16 5.29
C VAL A 170 8.97 -22.38 5.67
N ASP A 171 9.21 -22.59 6.97
CA ASP A 171 9.98 -23.74 7.46
C ASP A 171 9.30 -25.07 7.05
N LEU A 172 7.99 -25.15 7.26
CA LEU A 172 7.19 -26.30 6.83
C LEU A 172 7.29 -26.54 5.31
N ALA A 173 7.18 -25.47 4.52
CA ALA A 173 7.26 -25.57 3.06
C ALA A 173 8.65 -26.02 2.57
N LEU A 174 9.72 -25.65 3.25
CA LEU A 174 11.07 -26.12 2.96
C LEU A 174 11.23 -27.63 3.24
N GLU A 175 10.62 -28.13 4.32
CA GLU A 175 10.59 -29.55 4.64
C GLU A 175 9.76 -30.35 3.63
N GLU A 176 8.53 -29.93 3.36
CA GLU A 176 7.60 -30.61 2.44
C GLU A 176 8.11 -30.67 1.00
N SER A 177 8.88 -29.65 0.56
CA SER A 177 9.47 -29.61 -0.78
C SER A 177 10.81 -30.37 -0.87
N GLY A 178 11.33 -30.90 0.26
CA GLY A 178 12.63 -31.56 0.32
C GLY A 178 13.84 -30.63 0.13
N ILE A 179 13.61 -29.31 0.18
CA ILE A 179 14.68 -28.30 0.05
C ILE A 179 15.57 -28.33 1.30
N ALA A 180 15.01 -28.62 2.46
CA ALA A 180 15.72 -28.66 3.72
C ALA A 180 16.93 -29.64 3.69
N GLU A 181 16.82 -30.74 2.94
CA GLU A 181 17.83 -31.79 2.82
C GLU A 181 18.87 -31.53 1.71
N GLN A 182 18.68 -30.50 0.88
CA GLN A 182 19.53 -30.23 -0.29
C GLN A 182 20.83 -29.51 0.06
N HIS A 183 20.91 -28.91 1.25
CA HIS A 183 22.03 -28.06 1.65
C HIS A 183 22.58 -28.45 3.03
N ASP A 184 23.86 -28.23 3.23
CA ASP A 184 24.52 -28.45 4.52
C ASP A 184 24.28 -27.31 5.53
N ALA A 185 24.67 -27.53 6.78
CA ALA A 185 24.52 -26.55 7.85
C ALA A 185 25.30 -25.25 7.58
N GLY A 186 26.39 -25.31 6.84
CA GLY A 186 27.18 -24.13 6.48
C GLY A 186 26.38 -23.19 5.54
N TRP A 187 25.73 -23.78 4.55
CA TRP A 187 24.87 -23.04 3.63
C TRP A 187 23.68 -22.42 4.38
N TRP A 188 22.97 -23.18 5.22
CA TRP A 188 21.83 -22.69 5.99
C TRP A 188 22.19 -21.51 6.90
N ASN A 189 23.39 -21.47 7.46
CA ASN A 189 23.85 -20.36 8.29
C ASN A 189 24.08 -19.06 7.50
N ALA A 190 24.32 -19.15 6.20
CA ALA A 190 24.59 -18.03 5.31
C ALA A 190 23.40 -17.69 4.40
N ALA A 191 22.40 -18.58 4.30
CA ALA A 191 21.24 -18.43 3.45
C ALA A 191 20.46 -17.14 3.77
N THR A 192 20.01 -16.46 2.74
CA THR A 192 19.22 -15.24 2.84
C THR A 192 17.75 -15.51 2.59
N TRP A 193 16.86 -14.66 3.11
CA TRP A 193 15.44 -14.76 2.80
C TRP A 193 15.12 -14.65 1.31
N PHE A 194 15.95 -13.97 0.52
CA PHE A 194 15.80 -13.94 -0.93
C PHE A 194 16.09 -15.29 -1.58
N GLU A 195 17.12 -16.01 -1.11
CA GLU A 195 17.44 -17.35 -1.60
C GLU A 195 16.34 -18.35 -1.22
N ILE A 196 15.81 -18.28 0.00
CA ILE A 196 14.66 -19.09 0.44
C ILE A 196 13.45 -18.84 -0.44
N ARG A 197 13.13 -17.56 -0.70
CA ARG A 197 12.06 -17.16 -1.63
C ARG A 197 12.26 -17.79 -3.00
N ASP A 198 13.46 -17.66 -3.55
CA ASP A 198 13.78 -18.10 -4.91
C ASP A 198 13.65 -19.63 -5.04
N MET A 199 14.10 -20.38 -4.04
CA MET A 199 13.99 -21.85 -4.02
C MET A 199 12.51 -22.29 -3.90
N LEU A 200 11.74 -21.71 -3.00
CA LEU A 200 10.32 -22.02 -2.84
C LEU A 200 9.51 -21.64 -4.09
N HIS A 201 9.87 -20.53 -4.77
CA HIS A 201 9.26 -20.16 -6.05
C HIS A 201 9.52 -21.21 -7.12
N ILE A 202 10.76 -21.67 -7.26
CA ILE A 202 11.17 -22.73 -8.21
C ILE A 202 10.44 -24.05 -7.90
N ALA A 203 10.25 -24.37 -6.62
CA ALA A 203 9.50 -25.54 -6.16
C ALA A 203 7.97 -25.40 -6.40
N GLY A 204 7.48 -24.22 -6.85
CA GLY A 204 6.07 -23.98 -7.10
C GLY A 204 5.25 -23.60 -5.86
N ASN A 205 5.86 -23.46 -4.68
CA ASN A 205 5.17 -23.02 -3.48
C ASN A 205 5.14 -21.50 -3.37
N ILE A 206 4.31 -20.87 -4.21
CA ILE A 206 4.21 -19.41 -4.30
C ILE A 206 3.77 -18.76 -2.98
N PRO A 207 2.80 -19.29 -2.21
CA PRO A 207 2.41 -18.68 -0.94
C PRO A 207 3.55 -18.60 0.08
N ALA A 208 4.35 -19.68 0.25
CA ALA A 208 5.50 -19.68 1.14
C ALA A 208 6.62 -18.78 0.61
N ALA A 209 6.85 -18.76 -0.70
CA ALA A 209 7.82 -17.87 -1.34
C ALA A 209 7.46 -16.38 -1.13
N GLN A 210 6.18 -16.00 -1.17
CA GLN A 210 5.72 -14.65 -0.85
C GLN A 210 5.98 -14.29 0.62
N ARG A 211 5.76 -15.21 1.56
CA ARG A 211 6.09 -14.99 2.97
C ARG A 211 7.59 -14.76 3.17
N ALA A 212 8.42 -15.60 2.55
CA ALA A 212 9.88 -15.42 2.57
C ALA A 212 10.30 -14.07 1.95
N HIS A 213 9.64 -13.62 0.89
CA HIS A 213 9.87 -12.33 0.27
C HIS A 213 9.68 -11.17 1.26
N TYR A 214 8.59 -11.17 2.03
CA TYR A 214 8.31 -10.11 3.00
C TYR A 214 9.28 -10.11 4.18
N GLN A 215 9.87 -11.25 4.54
CA GLN A 215 10.93 -11.29 5.57
C GLN A 215 12.25 -10.65 5.10
N ALA A 216 12.46 -10.51 3.79
CA ALA A 216 13.67 -9.93 3.22
C ALA A 216 13.66 -8.39 3.19
N MET A 217 12.49 -7.74 3.36
CA MET A 217 12.33 -6.30 3.14
C MET A 217 12.93 -5.45 4.27
N PRO A 218 13.40 -4.21 3.98
CA PRO A 218 13.80 -3.26 5.01
C PRO A 218 12.67 -2.99 6.02
N LEU A 219 13.01 -2.51 7.22
CA LEU A 219 12.03 -2.16 8.26
C LEU A 219 12.18 -0.69 8.67
N LEU A 220 11.10 -0.07 9.12
CA LEU A 220 11.08 1.32 9.57
C LEU A 220 12.10 1.58 10.71
N ALA A 221 12.27 0.62 11.63
CA ALA A 221 13.23 0.70 12.72
C ALA A 221 14.70 0.86 12.28
N GLU A 222 15.03 0.50 11.05
CA GLU A 222 16.39 0.54 10.51
C GLU A 222 16.73 1.88 9.87
N MET A 223 15.72 2.69 9.56
CA MET A 223 15.88 3.94 8.83
C MET A 223 16.71 4.97 9.60
N SER A 224 16.55 5.05 10.90
CA SER A 224 17.31 5.98 11.76
C SER A 224 18.81 5.74 11.71
N ALA A 225 19.23 4.47 11.67
CA ALA A 225 20.65 4.12 11.56
C ALA A 225 21.23 4.51 10.20
N LEU A 226 20.47 4.32 9.13
CA LEU A 226 20.89 4.65 7.77
C LEU A 226 21.07 6.16 7.54
N LEU A 227 20.35 7.04 8.25
CA LEU A 227 20.57 8.50 8.20
C LEU A 227 21.98 8.92 8.60
N GLY A 228 22.69 8.12 9.39
CA GLY A 228 24.08 8.35 9.79
C GLY A 228 25.11 7.96 8.73
N GLN A 229 24.73 7.29 7.66
CA GLN A 229 25.66 6.87 6.60
C GLN A 229 26.27 8.06 5.86
N PRO A 230 27.55 7.97 5.44
CA PRO A 230 28.26 9.05 4.77
C PRO A 230 27.50 9.60 3.55
N SER A 231 26.86 8.74 2.77
CA SER A 231 26.11 9.11 1.57
C SER A 231 24.95 10.09 1.83
N ILE A 232 24.41 10.13 3.04
CA ILE A 232 23.36 11.08 3.45
C ILE A 232 23.97 12.19 4.30
N ARG A 233 24.77 11.83 5.31
CA ARG A 233 25.33 12.76 6.28
C ARG A 233 26.23 13.83 5.60
N ASP A 234 27.08 13.43 4.65
CA ASP A 234 28.04 14.34 4.03
C ASP A 234 27.36 15.33 3.09
N VAL A 235 26.15 15.00 2.59
CA VAL A 235 25.35 15.91 1.74
C VAL A 235 24.42 16.80 2.57
N PHE A 236 23.75 16.27 3.57
CA PHE A 236 22.67 16.96 4.29
C PHE A 236 22.99 17.25 5.76
N GLY A 237 24.16 16.86 6.26
CA GLY A 237 24.50 16.94 7.69
C GLY A 237 24.58 18.37 8.25
N THR A 238 24.71 19.38 7.41
CA THR A 238 24.74 20.81 7.81
C THR A 238 23.41 21.53 7.59
N VAL A 239 22.42 20.88 6.97
CA VAL A 239 21.10 21.49 6.74
C VAL A 239 20.39 21.66 8.08
N GLN A 240 19.94 22.88 8.36
CA GLN A 240 19.17 23.22 9.55
C GLN A 240 17.67 23.15 9.23
N ARG A 241 16.88 22.79 10.24
CA ARG A 241 15.44 22.90 10.21
C ARG A 241 15.02 24.37 10.12
N ASP A 242 14.00 24.68 9.33
CA ASP A 242 13.46 26.02 9.21
C ASP A 242 13.11 26.61 10.57
N ASN A 243 13.52 27.86 10.81
CA ASN A 243 13.30 28.60 12.06
C ASN A 243 13.83 27.91 13.34
N SER A 244 14.87 27.07 13.23
CA SER A 244 15.46 26.35 14.35
C SER A 244 16.96 26.16 14.15
N GLU A 245 17.71 26.04 15.25
CA GLU A 245 19.13 25.65 15.23
C GLU A 245 19.31 24.11 15.13
N GLU A 246 18.23 23.36 15.20
CA GLU A 246 18.25 21.92 15.10
C GLU A 246 18.63 21.47 13.68
N ARG A 247 19.47 20.45 13.56
CA ARG A 247 19.78 19.83 12.26
C ARG A 247 18.57 19.08 11.71
N LEU A 248 18.30 19.24 10.43
CA LEU A 248 17.17 18.58 9.78
C LEU A 248 17.27 17.04 9.87
N LEU A 249 18.47 16.47 9.79
CA LEU A 249 18.67 15.01 9.95
C LEU A 249 18.29 14.52 11.36
N ASP A 250 18.55 15.30 12.42
CA ASP A 250 18.21 14.91 13.78
C ASP A 250 16.69 15.00 14.01
N TYR A 251 16.04 15.99 13.39
CA TYR A 251 14.58 16.09 13.38
C TYR A 251 13.94 14.88 12.66
N ILE A 252 14.41 14.55 11.44
CA ILE A 252 13.90 13.41 10.65
C ILE A 252 14.11 12.11 11.43
N ARG A 253 15.28 11.90 12.05
CA ARG A 253 15.54 10.72 12.88
C ARG A 253 14.49 10.55 13.97
N ARG A 254 14.24 11.60 14.76
CA ARG A 254 13.22 11.55 15.81
C ARG A 254 11.81 11.28 15.27
N ALA A 255 11.47 11.88 14.11
CA ALA A 255 10.18 11.65 13.46
C ALA A 255 10.01 10.19 13.01
N LEU A 256 11.05 9.55 12.48
CA LEU A 256 11.03 8.15 12.09
C LEU A 256 10.96 7.21 13.30
N ASP A 257 11.75 7.49 14.37
CA ASP A 257 11.71 6.72 15.61
C ASP A 257 10.33 6.82 16.29
N GLN A 258 9.73 8.01 16.28
CA GLN A 258 8.37 8.23 16.76
C GLN A 258 7.36 7.49 15.89
N GLY A 259 7.51 7.56 14.56
CA GLY A 259 6.67 6.83 13.62
C GLY A 259 6.72 5.32 13.82
N HIS A 260 7.91 4.77 14.08
CA HIS A 260 8.07 3.35 14.44
C HIS A 260 7.27 2.99 15.71
N SER A 261 7.26 3.86 16.70
CA SER A 261 6.54 3.64 17.97
C SER A 261 5.03 3.84 17.82
N ASP A 262 4.62 4.88 17.10
CA ASP A 262 3.20 5.28 16.97
C ASP A 262 2.41 4.39 15.99
N TYR A 263 3.12 3.75 15.04
CA TYR A 263 2.53 2.93 13.99
C TYR A 263 3.12 1.51 13.93
N PRO A 264 2.93 0.69 14.99
CA PRO A 264 3.42 -0.70 15.00
C PRO A 264 2.92 -1.52 13.81
N MET A 265 1.73 -1.22 13.28
CA MET A 265 1.18 -1.90 12.11
C MET A 265 2.04 -1.80 10.83
N MET A 266 2.89 -0.77 10.69
CA MET A 266 3.78 -0.62 9.53
C MET A 266 5.27 -0.82 9.88
N SER A 267 5.56 -1.24 11.11
CA SER A 267 6.92 -1.24 11.66
C SER A 267 7.58 -2.61 11.71
N GLY A 268 6.86 -3.68 11.40
CA GLY A 268 7.34 -5.06 11.38
C GLY A 268 7.22 -5.72 10.02
N CYS A 269 7.74 -6.95 9.88
CA CYS A 269 7.52 -7.77 8.69
C CYS A 269 6.03 -8.04 8.49
N THR A 270 5.61 -8.11 7.24
CA THR A 270 4.19 -8.31 6.88
C THR A 270 3.69 -9.67 7.34
N ARG A 271 2.62 -9.66 8.10
CA ARG A 271 1.92 -10.84 8.60
C ARG A 271 0.59 -11.10 7.90
N PHE A 272 0.02 -10.04 7.33
CA PHE A 272 -1.27 -10.06 6.68
C PHE A 272 -1.10 -9.87 5.16
N MET A 273 -1.65 -10.81 4.39
CA MET A 273 -1.59 -10.80 2.93
C MET A 273 -2.99 -10.99 2.35
N LEU A 274 -3.26 -10.29 1.24
CA LEU A 274 -4.44 -10.56 0.42
C LEU A 274 -4.18 -11.76 -0.50
N SER A 275 -5.24 -12.51 -0.79
CA SER A 275 -5.17 -13.54 -1.83
C SER A 275 -4.85 -12.89 -3.19
N PRO A 276 -4.07 -13.55 -4.05
CA PRO A 276 -3.87 -13.09 -5.43
C PRO A 276 -5.18 -12.97 -6.24
N ASP A 277 -6.23 -13.69 -5.82
CA ASP A 277 -7.55 -13.66 -6.47
C ASP A 277 -8.45 -12.54 -5.94
N THR A 278 -8.00 -11.79 -4.92
CA THR A 278 -8.79 -10.69 -4.35
C THR A 278 -9.01 -9.57 -5.36
N ARG A 279 -10.26 -9.14 -5.50
CA ARG A 279 -10.71 -8.11 -6.45
C ARG A 279 -11.43 -6.95 -5.78
N VAL A 280 -12.18 -7.22 -4.72
CA VAL A 280 -12.89 -6.20 -3.95
C VAL A 280 -12.34 -6.17 -2.54
N VAL A 281 -11.75 -5.05 -2.16
CA VAL A 281 -11.19 -4.85 -0.82
C VAL A 281 -11.85 -3.66 -0.17
N ALA A 282 -12.48 -3.86 0.98
CA ALA A 282 -12.96 -2.78 1.83
C ALA A 282 -12.08 -2.67 3.08
N VAL A 283 -11.56 -1.47 3.34
CA VAL A 283 -10.73 -1.18 4.52
C VAL A 283 -11.45 -0.21 5.42
N ASP A 284 -11.77 -0.64 6.63
CA ASP A 284 -12.37 0.17 7.68
C ASP A 284 -11.28 0.79 8.57
N LEU A 285 -11.28 2.12 8.66
CA LEU A 285 -10.34 2.93 9.45
C LEU A 285 -10.84 3.28 10.85
N ASN A 286 -12.03 2.83 11.26
CA ASN A 286 -12.67 3.31 12.48
C ASN A 286 -11.81 3.12 13.74
N ASN A 287 -11.08 2.00 13.83
CA ASN A 287 -10.23 1.70 14.99
C ASN A 287 -8.88 2.44 15.00
N VAL A 288 -8.45 2.98 13.85
CA VAL A 288 -7.11 3.59 13.70
C VAL A 288 -7.13 5.08 13.42
N ALA A 289 -8.27 5.62 12.99
CA ALA A 289 -8.43 7.04 12.74
C ALA A 289 -8.29 7.84 14.05
N GLY A 290 -7.57 8.96 13.96
CA GLY A 290 -7.39 9.87 15.08
C GLY A 290 -8.61 10.75 15.35
N ASP A 291 -8.51 11.55 16.40
CA ASP A 291 -9.49 12.56 16.79
C ASP A 291 -9.44 13.80 15.85
N LYS A 292 -10.18 14.85 16.20
CA LYS A 292 -10.26 16.09 15.40
C LYS A 292 -9.09 17.06 15.65
N THR A 293 -8.11 16.73 16.50
CA THR A 293 -6.89 17.53 16.69
C THR A 293 -6.02 17.49 15.42
N PRO A 294 -5.11 18.45 15.20
CA PRO A 294 -4.18 18.40 14.07
C PRO A 294 -3.38 17.09 14.01
N ALA A 295 -2.90 16.59 15.14
CA ALA A 295 -2.20 15.30 15.23
C ALA A 295 -3.11 14.12 14.87
N GLY A 296 -4.35 14.10 15.37
CA GLY A 296 -5.33 13.07 15.03
C GLY A 296 -5.72 13.08 13.54
N ARG A 297 -5.81 14.27 12.93
CA ARG A 297 -6.06 14.40 11.48
C ARG A 297 -4.87 13.90 10.65
N LEU A 298 -3.63 14.19 11.08
CA LEU A 298 -2.42 13.66 10.45
C LEU A 298 -2.41 12.13 10.52
N ARG A 299 -2.68 11.56 11.70
CA ARG A 299 -2.82 10.11 11.87
C ARG A 299 -3.87 9.54 10.93
N THR A 300 -5.05 10.15 10.87
CA THR A 300 -6.11 9.72 9.95
C THR A 300 -5.65 9.76 8.50
N GLY A 301 -4.96 10.82 8.08
CA GLY A 301 -4.40 10.95 6.74
C GLY A 301 -3.39 9.86 6.40
N ILE A 302 -2.46 9.55 7.32
CA ILE A 302 -1.51 8.44 7.16
C ILE A 302 -2.26 7.11 7.00
N MET A 303 -3.33 6.88 7.78
CA MET A 303 -4.14 5.67 7.65
C MET A 303 -4.86 5.57 6.30
N TYR A 304 -5.32 6.69 5.73
CA TYR A 304 -5.88 6.69 4.37
C TYR A 304 -4.83 6.33 3.30
N LEU A 305 -3.59 6.83 3.43
CA LEU A 305 -2.49 6.47 2.52
C LEU A 305 -2.18 4.96 2.62
N LEU A 306 -2.04 4.43 3.83
CA LEU A 306 -1.75 3.01 4.07
C LEU A 306 -2.89 2.11 3.57
N ALA A 307 -4.14 2.45 3.87
CA ALA A 307 -5.31 1.68 3.42
C ALA A 307 -5.45 1.70 1.89
N GLY A 308 -5.21 2.84 1.26
CA GLY A 308 -5.22 2.97 -0.20
C GLY A 308 -4.14 2.13 -0.87
N GLN A 309 -2.98 1.98 -0.22
CA GLN A 309 -1.93 1.07 -0.67
C GLN A 309 -2.35 -0.40 -0.47
N ILE A 310 -2.77 -0.78 0.73
CA ILE A 310 -3.22 -2.16 1.02
C ILE A 310 -4.30 -2.63 0.04
N ALA A 311 -5.29 -1.77 -0.24
CA ALA A 311 -6.44 -2.15 -1.06
C ALA A 311 -6.20 -2.12 -2.57
N GLY A 312 -5.21 -1.35 -3.04
CA GLY A 312 -5.03 -1.11 -4.48
C GLY A 312 -3.60 -0.85 -4.92
N GLU A 313 -2.62 -1.46 -4.26
CA GLU A 313 -1.19 -1.29 -4.56
C GLU A 313 -0.83 -1.70 -5.98
N ASP A 314 -1.47 -2.74 -6.49
CA ASP A 314 -1.18 -3.30 -7.81
C ASP A 314 -1.94 -2.63 -8.98
N PHE A 315 -2.92 -1.76 -8.69
CA PHE A 315 -3.76 -1.12 -9.71
C PHE A 315 -2.96 -0.30 -10.74
N VAL A 316 -1.80 0.19 -10.35
CA VAL A 316 -0.92 1.02 -11.18
C VAL A 316 0.14 0.21 -11.95
N LEU A 317 0.36 -1.05 -11.60
CA LEU A 317 1.42 -1.88 -12.20
C LEU A 317 1.35 -1.98 -13.74
N PRO A 318 0.16 -2.02 -14.40
CA PRO A 318 0.09 -2.05 -15.84
C PRO A 318 0.87 -0.93 -16.56
N GLN A 319 1.09 0.19 -15.89
CA GLN A 319 1.81 1.36 -16.44
C GLN A 319 3.31 1.26 -16.39
N TYR A 320 3.79 0.44 -15.50
CA TYR A 320 5.22 0.30 -15.18
C TYR A 320 5.80 -1.01 -15.73
N GLN A 321 5.11 -1.64 -16.70
CA GLN A 321 5.51 -2.93 -17.28
C GLN A 321 6.95 -2.95 -17.79
N GLU A 322 7.40 -1.87 -18.44
CA GLU A 322 8.78 -1.79 -18.95
C GLU A 322 9.80 -1.71 -17.82
N GLU A 323 9.52 -0.90 -16.79
CA GLU A 323 10.35 -0.80 -15.59
C GLU A 323 10.41 -2.14 -14.86
N ILE A 324 9.25 -2.78 -14.68
CA ILE A 324 9.12 -4.10 -14.06
C ILE A 324 9.94 -5.13 -14.85
N ARG A 325 9.75 -5.22 -16.16
CA ARG A 325 10.46 -6.17 -17.03
C ARG A 325 11.97 -6.02 -16.96
N LYS A 326 12.45 -4.79 -16.84
CA LYS A 326 13.89 -4.48 -16.74
C LYS A 326 14.49 -4.84 -15.39
N ASN A 327 13.73 -4.69 -14.31
CA ASN A 327 14.24 -4.76 -12.94
C ASN A 327 13.90 -6.07 -12.21
N LEU A 328 12.89 -6.81 -12.69
CA LEU A 328 12.45 -8.07 -12.10
C LEU A 328 13.19 -9.25 -12.73
N ASP A 329 13.62 -10.21 -11.91
CA ASP A 329 14.19 -11.46 -12.39
C ASP A 329 13.17 -12.20 -13.28
N PRO A 330 13.57 -12.68 -14.47
CA PRO A 330 12.69 -13.36 -15.43
C PRO A 330 11.89 -14.53 -14.85
N ARG A 331 12.37 -15.21 -13.82
CA ARG A 331 11.65 -16.33 -13.17
C ARG A 331 10.29 -15.91 -12.60
N TYR A 332 10.12 -14.64 -12.22
CA TYR A 332 8.88 -14.09 -11.66
C TYR A 332 7.94 -13.50 -12.72
N HIS A 333 8.40 -13.37 -13.98
CA HIS A 333 7.64 -12.70 -15.04
C HIS A 333 6.27 -13.33 -15.24
N GLU A 334 6.17 -14.66 -15.28
CA GLU A 334 4.89 -15.33 -15.52
C GLU A 334 3.82 -14.95 -14.51
N VAL A 335 4.17 -14.98 -13.21
CA VAL A 335 3.23 -14.67 -12.13
C VAL A 335 2.82 -13.20 -12.17
N ILE A 336 3.80 -12.30 -12.31
CA ILE A 336 3.56 -10.85 -12.24
C ILE A 336 2.86 -10.35 -13.50
N PHE A 337 3.27 -10.75 -14.69
CA PHE A 337 2.64 -10.28 -15.93
C PHE A 337 1.25 -10.86 -16.15
N ARG A 338 0.94 -12.05 -15.63
CA ARG A 338 -0.43 -12.56 -15.58
C ARG A 338 -1.34 -11.65 -14.74
N ARG A 339 -0.87 -11.20 -13.58
CA ARG A 339 -1.61 -10.24 -12.74
C ARG A 339 -1.77 -8.89 -13.42
N ILE A 340 -0.71 -8.38 -14.03
CA ILE A 340 -0.74 -7.11 -14.79
C ILE A 340 -1.75 -7.17 -15.92
N GLU A 341 -1.81 -8.28 -16.68
CA GLU A 341 -2.78 -8.47 -17.75
C GLU A 341 -4.22 -8.45 -17.25
N GLN A 342 -4.51 -9.11 -16.12
CA GLN A 342 -5.81 -9.05 -15.48
C GLN A 342 -6.20 -7.61 -15.11
N LEU A 343 -5.26 -6.86 -14.52
CA LEU A 343 -5.47 -5.48 -14.12
C LEU A 343 -5.66 -4.54 -15.31
N ASP A 344 -4.99 -4.80 -16.45
CA ASP A 344 -5.09 -3.97 -17.64
C ASP A 344 -6.44 -4.14 -18.35
N GLN A 345 -7.00 -5.35 -18.32
CA GLN A 345 -8.26 -5.68 -18.96
C GLN A 345 -9.52 -5.27 -18.18
N GLU A 346 -9.39 -5.01 -16.87
CA GLU A 346 -10.51 -4.83 -15.96
C GLU A 346 -10.65 -3.38 -15.47
N VAL A 347 -11.88 -2.99 -15.17
CA VAL A 347 -12.15 -1.67 -14.56
C VAL A 347 -11.63 -1.68 -13.12
N LYS A 348 -10.92 -0.61 -12.76
CA LYS A 348 -10.36 -0.38 -11.42
C LYS A 348 -11.02 0.84 -10.79
N THR A 349 -11.50 0.72 -9.57
CA THR A 349 -12.12 1.83 -8.83
C THR A 349 -11.51 1.96 -7.45
N LYS A 350 -11.10 3.17 -7.07
CA LYS A 350 -10.75 3.53 -5.70
C LYS A 350 -11.82 4.44 -5.12
N VAL A 351 -12.30 4.11 -3.95
CA VAL A 351 -13.29 4.88 -3.20
C VAL A 351 -12.67 5.34 -1.90
N TYR A 352 -12.69 6.63 -1.64
CA TYR A 352 -12.31 7.24 -0.37
C TYR A 352 -13.54 7.90 0.24
N ASP A 353 -14.21 7.21 1.15
CA ASP A 353 -15.35 7.77 1.88
C ASP A 353 -14.88 8.47 3.16
N GLU A 354 -15.53 9.52 3.56
CA GLU A 354 -15.22 10.33 4.75
C GLU A 354 -13.80 10.95 4.77
N LEU A 355 -13.16 11.17 3.60
CA LEU A 355 -11.79 11.70 3.48
C LEU A 355 -11.62 13.09 4.12
N HIS A 356 -12.72 13.83 4.28
CA HIS A 356 -12.72 15.12 4.97
C HIS A 356 -12.20 15.05 6.44
N ASN A 357 -12.14 13.88 7.04
CA ASN A 357 -11.55 13.69 8.38
C ASN A 357 -10.03 13.96 8.43
N ALA A 358 -9.34 13.95 7.28
CA ALA A 358 -7.93 14.36 7.15
C ALA A 358 -7.76 15.85 6.76
N LYS A 359 -8.83 16.64 6.74
CA LYS A 359 -8.81 18.05 6.34
C LYS A 359 -7.89 18.89 7.24
N GLY A 360 -7.09 19.75 6.61
CA GLY A 360 -6.16 20.66 7.30
C GLY A 360 -4.73 20.18 7.35
N ILE A 361 -4.44 18.98 6.87
CA ILE A 361 -3.07 18.50 6.64
C ILE A 361 -2.82 18.54 5.12
N ASN A 362 -2.34 19.67 4.63
CA ASN A 362 -2.18 19.93 3.19
C ASN A 362 -1.32 18.89 2.50
N PHE A 363 -0.24 18.46 3.15
CA PHE A 363 0.66 17.45 2.61
C PHE A 363 -0.07 16.12 2.26
N ILE A 364 -0.98 15.67 3.11
CA ILE A 364 -1.76 14.44 2.86
C ILE A 364 -2.65 14.59 1.62
N TRP A 365 -3.30 15.75 1.49
CA TRP A 365 -4.14 16.03 0.31
C TRP A 365 -3.32 16.09 -0.97
N GLU A 366 -2.16 16.75 -0.94
CA GLU A 366 -1.23 16.81 -2.07
C GLU A 366 -0.69 15.42 -2.45
N ALA A 367 -0.40 14.57 -1.45
CA ALA A 367 0.05 13.20 -1.68
C ALA A 367 -1.05 12.35 -2.35
N LEU A 368 -2.29 12.42 -1.86
CA LEU A 368 -3.44 11.73 -2.45
C LEU A 368 -3.75 12.26 -3.86
N ASP A 369 -3.77 13.59 -4.05
CA ASP A 369 -4.05 14.20 -5.36
C ASP A 369 -2.97 13.83 -6.39
N THR A 370 -1.71 13.80 -5.98
CA THR A 370 -0.60 13.35 -6.85
C THR A 370 -0.79 11.89 -7.27
N GLN A 371 -1.12 10.99 -6.34
CA GLN A 371 -1.43 9.60 -6.65
C GLN A 371 -2.63 9.50 -7.61
N GLU A 372 -3.68 10.28 -7.37
CA GLU A 372 -4.88 10.29 -8.21
C GLU A 372 -4.60 10.80 -9.63
N LEU A 373 -3.82 11.90 -9.77
CA LEU A 373 -3.43 12.44 -11.07
C LEU A 373 -2.60 11.44 -11.89
N GLU A 374 -1.72 10.70 -11.25
CA GLU A 374 -1.00 9.60 -11.90
C GLU A 374 -1.95 8.47 -12.29
N GLN A 375 -2.87 8.08 -11.42
CA GLN A 375 -3.80 6.96 -11.62
C GLN A 375 -4.86 7.22 -12.69
N ARG A 376 -5.32 8.47 -12.83
CA ARG A 376 -6.28 8.88 -13.89
C ARG A 376 -5.80 8.55 -15.30
N LYS A 377 -4.50 8.62 -15.54
CA LYS A 377 -3.92 8.32 -16.88
C LYS A 377 -4.13 6.85 -17.28
N PHE A 378 -4.56 5.99 -16.37
CA PHE A 378 -4.44 4.54 -16.46
C PHE A 378 -5.74 3.77 -16.19
N GLY A 379 -6.87 4.45 -16.39
CA GLY A 379 -8.18 3.80 -16.31
C GLY A 379 -8.65 3.47 -14.89
N ILE A 380 -8.07 4.12 -13.86
CA ILE A 380 -8.55 4.01 -12.49
C ILE A 380 -9.58 5.12 -12.27
N ARG A 381 -10.79 4.72 -11.89
CA ARG A 381 -11.84 5.62 -11.43
C ARG A 381 -11.63 5.91 -9.95
N THR A 382 -11.70 7.17 -9.57
CA THR A 382 -11.64 7.59 -8.17
C THR A 382 -12.95 8.22 -7.74
N VAL A 383 -13.46 7.79 -6.59
CA VAL A 383 -14.64 8.32 -5.95
C VAL A 383 -14.24 8.94 -4.61
N LEU A 384 -14.58 10.22 -4.42
CA LEU A 384 -14.29 10.97 -3.19
C LEU A 384 -15.58 11.45 -2.54
N SER A 385 -15.70 11.26 -1.20
CA SER A 385 -16.86 11.69 -0.42
C SER A 385 -16.46 12.50 0.82
#